data_4aed1c2db27afb6defb243caef95fc8d
#
_entry.id   4aed1c2db27afb6defb243caef95fc8d
#
_cell.length_a   1.000
_cell.length_b   1.000
_cell.length_c   1.000
_cell.angle_alpha   90.00
_cell.angle_beta   90.00
_cell.angle_gamma   90.00
#
_symmetry.space_group_name_H-M   'P 1'
#
loop_
_entity.id
_entity.type
_entity.pdbx_description
1 polymer ?
#
loop_
_entity_poly.entity_id
_entity_poly.type
_entity_poly.pdbx_seq_one_letter_code
_entity_poly.pdbx_strand_id
1 'polypeptide(L)'
;MSRIGKLPVNLPAGVTVDVLPGNVVKVKGPLGELSQKVDVDINVAVEGTEVKLTRPTDQPRHRSLHGLYRALINNMVVGVSTGYTIRQELVGVGYRVDVQGQLLILSLGFSHEVQILLPAEIKAEAEPVKKGQNPVLCLKSADKQLIGQVAAKVRSLRKPEPYKGKGIKFVGETLRRKAGKSAGAK
;
A
#
# COMPACT_ATOMS: atom_id res chain seq x y z
N MET A 1 -5.85 25.04 -10.27
CA MET A 1 -6.89 24.57 -9.33
C MET A 1 -6.73 23.07 -9.10
N SER A 2 -6.83 22.56 -7.85
CA SER A 2 -6.80 21.10 -7.58
C SER A 2 -8.15 20.48 -7.99
N ARG A 3 -8.18 19.73 -9.09
CA ARG A 3 -9.40 19.01 -9.51
C ARG A 3 -9.77 17.91 -8.51
N ILE A 4 -8.77 17.22 -7.96
CA ILE A 4 -8.95 16.10 -7.01
C ILE A 4 -9.60 16.57 -5.69
N GLY A 5 -9.13 17.68 -5.10
CA GLY A 5 -9.66 18.17 -3.82
C GLY A 5 -11.14 18.54 -3.85
N LYS A 6 -11.65 18.99 -4.99
CA LYS A 6 -13.07 19.36 -5.17
C LYS A 6 -14.03 18.18 -5.33
N LEU A 7 -13.51 17.00 -5.66
CA LEU A 7 -14.36 15.82 -5.83
C LEU A 7 -14.83 15.31 -4.45
N PRO A 8 -16.11 15.10 -4.22
CA PRO A 8 -16.60 14.51 -2.99
C PRO A 8 -16.04 13.08 -2.82
N VAL A 9 -16.02 12.61 -1.59
CA VAL A 9 -15.70 11.22 -1.28
C VAL A 9 -17.00 10.51 -0.98
N ASN A 10 -17.40 9.56 -1.84
CA ASN A 10 -18.62 8.79 -1.67
C ASN A 10 -18.39 7.69 -0.63
N LEU A 11 -19.33 7.53 0.29
CA LEU A 11 -19.32 6.50 1.32
C LEU A 11 -20.10 5.28 0.82
N PRO A 12 -19.48 4.12 0.66
CA PRO A 12 -20.17 2.89 0.33
C PRO A 12 -21.02 2.42 1.53
N ALA A 13 -22.00 1.56 1.27
CA ALA A 13 -22.86 0.99 2.31
C ALA A 13 -22.00 0.29 3.39
N GLY A 14 -22.31 0.55 4.66
CA GLY A 14 -21.59 -0.02 5.80
C GLY A 14 -20.34 0.75 6.24
N VAL A 15 -20.04 1.90 5.62
CA VAL A 15 -18.96 2.78 6.06
C VAL A 15 -19.53 4.04 6.69
N THR A 16 -19.06 4.39 7.89
CA THR A 16 -19.40 5.61 8.59
C THR A 16 -18.18 6.48 8.80
N VAL A 17 -18.37 7.79 8.76
CA VAL A 17 -17.30 8.78 8.96
C VAL A 17 -17.74 9.75 10.04
N ASP A 18 -16.93 9.84 11.09
CA ASP A 18 -17.11 10.75 12.22
C ASP A 18 -16.00 11.78 12.23
N VAL A 19 -16.34 13.04 12.43
CA VAL A 19 -15.38 14.13 12.65
C VAL A 19 -15.33 14.45 14.13
N LEU A 20 -14.22 14.10 14.76
CA LEU A 20 -14.01 14.31 16.20
C LEU A 20 -13.40 15.69 16.48
N PRO A 21 -13.51 16.18 17.74
CA PRO A 21 -12.83 17.41 18.17
C PRO A 21 -11.33 17.34 17.85
N GLY A 22 -10.76 18.50 17.44
CA GLY A 22 -9.35 18.57 17.00
C GLY A 22 -9.14 18.17 15.53
N ASN A 23 -10.22 18.16 14.74
CA ASN A 23 -10.21 17.85 13.29
C ASN A 23 -9.63 16.45 12.98
N VAL A 24 -9.98 15.47 13.82
CA VAL A 24 -9.63 14.07 13.60
C VAL A 24 -10.79 13.35 12.89
N VAL A 25 -10.54 12.90 11.68
CA VAL A 25 -11.51 12.13 10.90
C VAL A 25 -11.32 10.66 11.22
N LYS A 26 -12.39 10.01 11.68
CA LYS A 26 -12.46 8.59 12.00
C LYS A 26 -13.39 7.90 11.01
N VAL A 27 -12.89 6.88 10.34
CA VAL A 27 -13.65 6.10 9.35
C VAL A 27 -13.79 4.68 9.86
N LYS A 28 -15.02 4.20 9.97
CA LYS A 28 -15.34 2.82 10.39
C LYS A 28 -16.00 2.07 9.24
N GLY A 29 -15.64 0.80 9.09
CA GLY A 29 -16.20 -0.08 8.08
C GLY A 29 -16.07 -1.55 8.44
N PRO A 30 -16.44 -2.46 7.55
CA PRO A 30 -16.45 -3.91 7.81
C PRO A 30 -15.06 -4.50 8.09
N LEU A 31 -13.98 -3.90 7.57
CA LEU A 31 -12.61 -4.40 7.75
C LEU A 31 -11.85 -3.75 8.92
N GLY A 32 -12.49 -2.80 9.62
CA GLY A 32 -11.92 -2.15 10.80
C GLY A 32 -12.18 -0.65 10.84
N GLU A 33 -11.38 0.06 11.63
CA GLU A 33 -11.46 1.50 11.74
C GLU A 33 -10.09 2.14 11.54
N LEU A 34 -10.08 3.29 10.90
CA LEU A 34 -8.90 4.11 10.67
C LEU A 34 -9.17 5.54 11.12
N SER A 35 -8.15 6.23 11.60
CA SER A 35 -8.23 7.63 12.00
C SER A 35 -7.11 8.45 11.38
N GLN A 36 -7.43 9.67 10.98
CA GLN A 36 -6.47 10.62 10.41
C GLN A 36 -6.70 12.01 10.98
N LYS A 37 -5.66 12.59 11.53
CA LYS A 37 -5.68 14.01 11.91
C LYS A 37 -5.55 14.87 10.65
N VAL A 38 -6.52 15.75 10.45
CA VAL A 38 -6.57 16.73 9.37
C VAL A 38 -6.07 18.07 9.88
N ASP A 39 -5.38 18.84 9.03
CA ASP A 39 -4.92 20.19 9.38
C ASP A 39 -6.13 21.10 9.68
N VAL A 40 -5.95 22.00 10.63
CA VAL A 40 -7.01 22.94 11.08
C VAL A 40 -7.51 23.87 9.98
N ASP A 41 -6.68 24.12 8.97
CA ASP A 41 -7.03 24.96 7.82
C ASP A 41 -8.02 24.28 6.85
N ILE A 42 -8.22 22.97 6.97
CA ILE A 42 -9.13 22.22 6.09
C ILE A 42 -10.38 21.83 6.86
N ASN A 43 -11.52 22.29 6.37
CA ASN A 43 -12.79 21.92 6.94
C ASN A 43 -13.34 20.66 6.26
N VAL A 44 -13.80 19.70 7.08
CA VAL A 44 -14.38 18.43 6.64
C VAL A 44 -15.86 18.40 7.05
N ALA A 45 -16.74 18.31 6.07
CA ALA A 45 -18.18 18.18 6.26
C ALA A 45 -18.67 16.83 5.75
N VAL A 46 -19.50 16.17 6.55
CA VAL A 46 -20.17 14.90 6.16
C VAL A 46 -21.62 15.23 5.80
N GLU A 47 -21.98 15.02 4.56
CA GLU A 47 -23.33 15.29 4.04
C GLU A 47 -23.95 13.98 3.54
N GLY A 48 -24.73 13.32 4.40
CA GLY A 48 -25.36 12.04 4.07
C GLY A 48 -24.35 10.97 3.68
N THR A 49 -24.28 10.61 2.41
CA THR A 49 -23.37 9.58 1.85
C THR A 49 -22.09 10.16 1.24
N GLU A 50 -21.85 11.46 1.40
CA GLU A 50 -20.68 12.11 0.82
C GLU A 50 -19.88 12.87 1.87
N VAL A 51 -18.56 12.83 1.75
CA VAL A 51 -17.66 13.69 2.54
C VAL A 51 -17.08 14.75 1.62
N LYS A 52 -17.28 16.02 2.00
CA LYS A 52 -16.78 17.19 1.29
C LYS A 52 -15.70 17.87 2.11
N LEU A 53 -14.62 18.24 1.45
CA LEU A 53 -13.56 19.04 2.06
C LEU A 53 -13.59 20.44 1.46
N THR A 54 -13.43 21.44 2.31
CA THR A 54 -13.32 22.84 1.89
C THR A 54 -12.06 23.49 2.44
N ARG A 55 -11.56 24.49 1.73
CA ARG A 55 -10.38 25.25 2.09
C ARG A 55 -10.71 26.74 2.19
N PRO A 56 -10.06 27.52 3.09
CA PRO A 56 -10.40 28.92 3.29
C PRO A 56 -9.88 29.82 2.15
N THR A 57 -8.71 29.51 1.57
CA THR A 57 -8.09 30.33 0.52
C THR A 57 -7.46 29.50 -0.59
N ASP A 58 -7.05 30.16 -1.68
CA ASP A 58 -6.38 29.54 -2.83
C ASP A 58 -4.83 29.58 -2.74
N GLN A 59 -4.28 29.81 -1.53
CA GLN A 59 -2.85 29.75 -1.31
C GLN A 59 -2.28 28.36 -1.67
N PRO A 60 -1.02 28.28 -2.11
CA PRO A 60 -0.39 26.98 -2.49
C PRO A 60 -0.46 25.93 -1.39
N ARG A 61 -0.25 26.32 -0.13
CA ARG A 61 -0.36 25.43 1.05
C ARG A 61 -1.76 24.83 1.16
N HIS A 62 -2.83 25.65 1.17
CA HIS A 62 -4.20 25.16 1.32
C HIS A 62 -4.63 24.29 0.12
N ARG A 63 -4.13 24.60 -1.09
CA ARG A 63 -4.37 23.77 -2.28
C ARG A 63 -3.72 22.41 -2.18
N SER A 64 -2.50 22.31 -1.65
CA SER A 64 -1.81 21.03 -1.47
C SER A 64 -2.47 20.18 -0.39
N LEU A 65 -2.77 20.78 0.80
CA LEU A 65 -3.44 20.11 1.90
C LEU A 65 -4.84 19.61 1.52
N HIS A 66 -5.61 20.41 0.78
CA HIS A 66 -6.94 20.04 0.30
C HIS A 66 -6.92 18.76 -0.54
N GLY A 67 -5.99 18.66 -1.50
CA GLY A 67 -5.81 17.45 -2.31
C GLY A 67 -5.29 16.25 -1.50
N LEU A 68 -4.36 16.50 -0.58
CA LEU A 68 -3.78 15.47 0.28
C LEU A 68 -4.85 14.81 1.16
N TYR A 69 -5.56 15.61 1.97
CA TYR A 69 -6.53 15.05 2.91
C TYR A 69 -7.72 14.40 2.22
N ARG A 70 -8.16 14.94 1.08
CA ARG A 70 -9.18 14.26 0.27
C ARG A 70 -8.70 12.87 -0.17
N ALA A 71 -7.47 12.76 -0.63
CA ALA A 71 -6.90 11.47 -1.05
C ALA A 71 -6.73 10.51 0.14
N LEU A 72 -6.27 11.00 1.30
CA LEU A 72 -6.12 10.19 2.50
C LEU A 72 -7.47 9.66 2.99
N ILE A 73 -8.50 10.50 3.10
CA ILE A 73 -9.85 10.08 3.52
C ILE A 73 -10.42 9.08 2.52
N ASN A 74 -10.28 9.31 1.22
CA ASN A 74 -10.72 8.34 0.22
C ASN A 74 -9.98 7.00 0.35
N ASN A 75 -8.68 7.01 0.63
CA ASN A 75 -7.93 5.78 0.87
C ASN A 75 -8.43 5.06 2.13
N MET A 76 -8.78 5.78 3.20
CA MET A 76 -9.35 5.19 4.41
C MET A 76 -10.71 4.54 4.11
N VAL A 77 -11.60 5.22 3.39
CA VAL A 77 -12.92 4.70 3.00
C VAL A 77 -12.78 3.41 2.19
N VAL A 78 -11.93 3.40 1.16
CA VAL A 78 -11.65 2.18 0.36
C VAL A 78 -11.01 1.10 1.25
N GLY A 79 -10.09 1.48 2.12
CA GLY A 79 -9.37 0.54 2.99
C GLY A 79 -10.29 -0.20 3.96
N VAL A 80 -11.22 0.51 4.62
CA VAL A 80 -12.15 -0.12 5.57
C VAL A 80 -13.30 -0.86 4.87
N SER A 81 -13.59 -0.55 3.61
CA SER A 81 -14.66 -1.22 2.84
C SER A 81 -14.17 -2.49 2.13
N THR A 82 -13.21 -2.35 1.22
CA THR A 82 -12.69 -3.45 0.36
C THR A 82 -11.31 -3.93 0.77
N GLY A 83 -10.55 -3.09 1.46
CA GLY A 83 -9.16 -3.36 1.82
C GLY A 83 -8.18 -3.17 0.66
N TYR A 84 -6.91 -3.24 0.99
CA TYR A 84 -5.82 -3.23 0.02
C TYR A 84 -5.10 -4.55 0.00
N THR A 85 -4.78 -5.02 -1.19
CA THR A 85 -4.01 -6.24 -1.42
C THR A 85 -2.81 -5.91 -2.30
N ILE A 86 -1.61 -6.25 -1.83
CA ILE A 86 -0.36 -6.12 -2.60
C ILE A 86 0.23 -7.52 -2.75
N ARG A 87 0.58 -7.88 -3.99
CA ARG A 87 1.19 -9.16 -4.32
C ARG A 87 2.60 -8.92 -4.83
N GLN A 88 3.56 -9.65 -4.26
CA GLN A 88 4.97 -9.58 -4.62
C GLN A 88 5.47 -10.95 -5.04
N GLU A 89 6.16 -11.01 -6.16
CA GLU A 89 6.76 -12.20 -6.72
C GLU A 89 8.26 -12.24 -6.39
N LEU A 90 8.73 -13.36 -5.86
CA LEU A 90 10.12 -13.59 -5.50
C LEU A 90 10.80 -14.38 -6.62
N VAL A 91 11.53 -13.69 -7.49
CA VAL A 91 12.20 -14.27 -8.65
C VAL A 91 13.62 -14.69 -8.29
N GLY A 92 13.90 -15.98 -8.27
CA GLY A 92 15.26 -16.49 -8.02
C GLY A 92 15.28 -17.97 -7.68
N VAL A 93 16.37 -18.64 -8.06
CA VAL A 93 16.58 -20.06 -7.72
C VAL A 93 16.74 -20.21 -6.22
N GLY A 94 15.95 -21.08 -5.59
CA GLY A 94 15.97 -21.33 -4.16
C GLY A 94 15.31 -20.24 -3.30
N TYR A 95 14.61 -19.25 -3.90
CA TYR A 95 13.85 -18.28 -3.12
C TYR A 95 12.61 -18.95 -2.56
N ARG A 96 12.35 -18.67 -1.28
CA ARG A 96 11.19 -19.19 -0.56
C ARG A 96 10.56 -18.09 0.27
N VAL A 97 9.28 -18.20 0.49
CA VAL A 97 8.49 -17.38 1.41
C VAL A 97 7.69 -18.31 2.31
N ASP A 98 7.77 -18.06 3.61
CA ASP A 98 6.96 -18.72 4.60
C ASP A 98 6.36 -17.69 5.55
N VAL A 99 5.14 -17.93 6.03
CA VAL A 99 4.40 -17.03 6.91
C VAL A 99 3.89 -17.81 8.11
N GLN A 100 4.38 -17.46 9.28
CA GLN A 100 4.00 -18.07 10.56
C GLN A 100 3.31 -17.03 11.46
N GLY A 101 2.01 -16.87 11.28
CA GLY A 101 1.25 -15.82 11.95
C GLY A 101 1.68 -14.43 11.49
N GLN A 102 2.32 -13.66 12.37
CA GLN A 102 2.87 -12.32 12.06
C GLN A 102 4.35 -12.36 11.66
N LEU A 103 4.98 -13.52 11.68
CA LEU A 103 6.38 -13.68 11.31
C LEU A 103 6.49 -14.05 9.83
N LEU A 104 7.09 -13.17 9.04
CA LEU A 104 7.43 -13.41 7.64
C LEU A 104 8.87 -13.88 7.53
N ILE A 105 9.08 -15.08 6.99
CA ILE A 105 10.38 -15.72 6.80
C ILE A 105 10.69 -15.77 5.30
N LEU A 106 11.83 -15.22 4.92
CA LEU A 106 12.23 -15.08 3.52
C LEU A 106 13.62 -15.69 3.29
N SER A 107 13.74 -16.67 2.41
CA SER A 107 15.01 -17.20 1.90
C SER A 107 15.29 -16.52 0.55
N LEU A 108 16.28 -15.63 0.52
CA LEU A 108 16.56 -14.77 -0.64
C LEU A 108 17.96 -14.99 -1.25
N GLY A 109 18.53 -16.17 -1.03
CA GLY A 109 19.88 -16.52 -1.51
C GLY A 109 21.01 -15.86 -0.72
N PHE A 110 20.74 -15.50 0.53
CA PHE A 110 21.74 -15.19 1.57
C PHE A 110 22.10 -16.47 2.32
N SER A 111 23.19 -16.44 3.11
CA SER A 111 23.59 -17.53 3.99
C SER A 111 22.65 -17.72 5.20
N HIS A 112 21.76 -16.76 5.44
CA HIS A 112 20.78 -16.74 6.54
C HIS A 112 19.38 -16.44 5.99
N GLU A 113 18.36 -16.79 6.73
CA GLU A 113 16.99 -16.38 6.47
C GLU A 113 16.73 -14.98 7.01
N VAL A 114 15.94 -14.22 6.27
CA VAL A 114 15.50 -12.90 6.71
C VAL A 114 14.14 -13.02 7.37
N GLN A 115 14.05 -12.66 8.63
CA GLN A 115 12.82 -12.68 9.41
C GLN A 115 12.31 -11.26 9.64
N ILE A 116 11.03 -11.03 9.39
CA ILE A 116 10.36 -9.74 9.59
C ILE A 116 9.10 -9.96 10.41
N LEU A 117 9.02 -9.29 11.56
CA LEU A 117 7.78 -9.22 12.32
C LEU A 117 6.88 -8.16 11.67
N LEU A 118 5.71 -8.60 11.21
CA LEU A 118 4.71 -7.74 10.57
C LEU A 118 3.83 -7.06 11.64
N PRO A 119 3.40 -5.80 11.40
CA PRO A 119 2.38 -5.16 12.22
C PRO A 119 1.07 -5.97 12.24
N ALA A 120 0.33 -5.89 13.36
CA ALA A 120 -0.91 -6.66 13.57
C ALA A 120 -2.01 -6.34 12.53
N GLU A 121 -1.97 -5.14 11.95
CA GLU A 121 -2.92 -4.67 10.93
C GLU A 121 -2.66 -5.25 9.54
N ILE A 122 -1.53 -5.95 9.35
CA ILE A 122 -1.18 -6.60 8.08
C ILE A 122 -1.36 -8.10 8.19
N LYS A 123 -2.14 -8.65 7.29
CA LYS A 123 -2.25 -10.10 7.08
C LYS A 123 -1.37 -10.47 5.89
N ALA A 124 -0.44 -11.40 6.11
CA ALA A 124 0.40 -11.95 5.05
C ALA A 124 0.00 -13.39 4.75
N GLU A 125 0.05 -13.76 3.50
CA GLU A 125 -0.21 -15.11 3.02
C GLU A 125 0.84 -15.48 1.97
N ALA A 126 1.44 -16.65 2.09
CA ALA A 126 2.27 -17.22 1.03
C ALA A 126 1.37 -18.02 0.08
N GLU A 127 1.34 -17.66 -1.18
CA GLU A 127 0.58 -18.44 -2.17
C GLU A 127 1.31 -19.78 -2.45
N PRO A 128 0.56 -20.88 -2.59
CA PRO A 128 1.17 -22.18 -2.87
C PRO A 128 1.92 -22.14 -4.21
N VAL A 129 3.18 -22.57 -4.19
CA VAL A 129 4.05 -22.56 -5.38
C VAL A 129 3.67 -23.73 -6.28
N LYS A 130 3.15 -23.45 -7.46
CA LYS A 130 2.98 -24.47 -8.51
C LYS A 130 4.33 -24.76 -9.17
N LYS A 131 4.51 -26.00 -9.63
CA LYS A 131 5.76 -26.42 -10.29
C LYS A 131 6.11 -25.48 -11.45
N GLY A 132 7.29 -24.86 -11.39
CA GLY A 132 7.75 -23.90 -12.40
C GLY A 132 7.33 -22.44 -12.20
N GLN A 133 6.62 -22.11 -11.14
CA GLN A 133 6.25 -20.74 -10.79
C GLN A 133 7.10 -20.20 -9.63
N ASN A 134 7.26 -18.88 -9.60
CA ASN A 134 7.93 -18.21 -8.50
C ASN A 134 7.01 -18.09 -7.27
N PRO A 135 7.55 -18.12 -6.03
CA PRO A 135 6.79 -17.85 -4.83
C PRO A 135 6.16 -16.45 -4.87
N VAL A 136 4.92 -16.35 -4.40
CA VAL A 136 4.19 -15.09 -4.33
C VAL A 136 3.79 -14.83 -2.88
N LEU A 137 4.16 -13.64 -2.39
CA LEU A 137 3.73 -13.10 -1.12
C LEU A 137 2.53 -12.17 -1.36
N CYS A 138 1.42 -12.47 -0.69
CA CYS A 138 0.22 -11.65 -0.67
C CYS A 138 0.12 -10.93 0.67
N LEU A 139 0.09 -9.59 0.64
CA LEU A 139 -0.11 -8.74 1.81
C LEU A 139 -1.50 -8.11 1.72
N LYS A 140 -2.25 -8.09 2.83
CA LYS A 140 -3.59 -7.50 2.94
C LYS A 140 -3.66 -6.57 4.15
N SER A 141 -4.24 -5.39 3.99
CA SER A 141 -4.48 -4.44 5.09
C SER A 141 -5.59 -3.44 4.72
N ALA A 142 -6.21 -2.85 5.74
CA ALA A 142 -7.07 -1.69 5.56
C ALA A 142 -6.26 -0.40 5.35
N ASP A 143 -5.06 -0.29 5.93
CA ASP A 143 -4.21 0.89 5.77
C ASP A 143 -3.30 0.79 4.54
N LYS A 144 -3.57 1.67 3.55
CA LYS A 144 -2.78 1.77 2.32
C LYS A 144 -1.33 2.21 2.56
N GLN A 145 -1.11 3.09 3.54
CA GLN A 145 0.24 3.58 3.83
C GLN A 145 1.09 2.48 4.46
N LEU A 146 0.54 1.82 5.48
CA LEU A 146 1.24 0.77 6.20
C LEU A 146 1.59 -0.41 5.28
N ILE A 147 0.62 -0.90 4.49
CA ILE A 147 0.87 -2.00 3.54
C ILE A 147 1.91 -1.62 2.48
N GLY A 148 1.86 -0.36 2.00
CA GLY A 148 2.84 0.17 1.05
C GLY A 148 4.25 0.24 1.62
N GLN A 149 4.40 0.67 2.87
CA GLN A 149 5.69 0.72 3.58
C GLN A 149 6.28 -0.68 3.77
N VAL A 150 5.45 -1.63 4.22
CA VAL A 150 5.91 -3.03 4.41
C VAL A 150 6.29 -3.66 3.09
N ALA A 151 5.48 -3.50 2.04
CA ALA A 151 5.81 -4.00 0.71
C ALA A 151 7.11 -3.39 0.15
N ALA A 152 7.33 -2.09 0.34
CA ALA A 152 8.57 -1.41 -0.04
C ALA A 152 9.77 -1.94 0.77
N LYS A 153 9.61 -2.19 2.08
CA LYS A 153 10.64 -2.78 2.93
C LYS A 153 11.03 -4.18 2.45
N VAL A 154 10.03 -5.04 2.20
CA VAL A 154 10.26 -6.39 1.68
C VAL A 154 11.01 -6.34 0.35
N ARG A 155 10.57 -5.50 -0.60
CA ARG A 155 11.27 -5.31 -1.88
C ARG A 155 12.70 -4.80 -1.70
N SER A 156 12.97 -3.97 -0.72
CA SER A 156 14.31 -3.40 -0.47
C SER A 156 15.34 -4.43 -0.04
N LEU A 157 14.92 -5.57 0.53
CA LEU A 157 15.81 -6.66 0.95
C LEU A 157 16.59 -7.26 -0.24
N ARG A 158 15.90 -7.42 -1.37
CA ARG A 158 16.51 -7.90 -2.61
C ARG A 158 15.84 -7.22 -3.79
N LYS A 159 16.35 -6.05 -4.17
CA LYS A 159 15.84 -5.29 -5.33
C LYS A 159 15.99 -6.12 -6.62
N PRO A 160 15.05 -6.01 -7.56
CA PRO A 160 15.14 -6.76 -8.82
C PRO A 160 16.35 -6.31 -9.64
N GLU A 161 17.09 -7.29 -10.12
CA GLU A 161 18.27 -7.10 -10.96
C GLU A 161 17.86 -6.71 -12.39
N PRO A 162 18.59 -5.81 -13.07
CA PRO A 162 18.23 -5.35 -14.41
C PRO A 162 18.53 -6.35 -15.54
N TYR A 163 19.28 -7.44 -15.29
CA TYR A 163 19.66 -8.40 -16.32
C TYR A 163 18.70 -9.58 -16.41
N LYS A 164 18.67 -10.45 -15.41
CA LYS A 164 17.77 -11.61 -15.35
C LYS A 164 16.48 -11.35 -14.57
N GLY A 165 16.40 -10.21 -13.88
CA GLY A 165 15.23 -9.85 -13.07
C GLY A 165 15.14 -10.58 -11.73
N LYS A 166 16.26 -11.16 -11.25
CA LYS A 166 16.33 -11.82 -9.95
C LYS A 166 16.11 -10.80 -8.82
N GLY A 167 15.22 -11.11 -7.88
CA GLY A 167 14.87 -10.23 -6.77
C GLY A 167 13.37 -10.24 -6.48
N ILE A 168 12.90 -9.31 -5.67
CA ILE A 168 11.50 -9.17 -5.30
C ILE A 168 10.88 -8.05 -6.12
N LYS A 169 9.85 -8.34 -6.90
CA LYS A 169 9.09 -7.39 -7.71
C LYS A 169 7.60 -7.45 -7.37
N PHE A 170 6.85 -6.42 -7.73
CA PHE A 170 5.39 -6.47 -7.66
C PHE A 170 4.85 -7.35 -8.79
N VAL A 171 3.76 -8.05 -8.54
CA VAL A 171 3.07 -8.82 -9.59
C VAL A 171 2.55 -7.85 -10.65
N GLY A 172 2.86 -8.13 -11.93
CA GLY A 172 2.52 -7.22 -13.04
C GLY A 172 3.55 -6.11 -13.30
N GLU A 173 4.61 -5.99 -12.49
CA GLU A 173 5.67 -5.02 -12.72
C GLU A 173 6.55 -5.42 -13.91
N THR A 174 6.62 -4.57 -14.92
CA THR A 174 7.52 -4.73 -16.06
C THR A 174 8.88 -4.12 -15.75
N LEU A 175 9.91 -4.98 -15.64
CA LEU A 175 11.27 -4.54 -15.39
C LEU A 175 11.98 -4.17 -16.70
N ARG A 176 12.58 -2.99 -16.76
CA ARG A 176 13.46 -2.62 -17.87
C ARG A 176 14.75 -3.45 -17.77
N ARG A 177 14.89 -4.42 -18.67
CA ARG A 177 16.08 -5.28 -18.74
C ARG A 177 17.17 -4.62 -19.58
N LYS A 178 18.43 -4.81 -19.15
CA LYS A 178 19.62 -4.44 -19.90
C LYS A 178 20.15 -5.68 -20.63
N ALA A 179 20.66 -5.49 -21.84
CA ALA A 179 21.46 -6.51 -22.49
C ALA A 179 22.77 -6.69 -21.70
N GLY A 180 23.11 -7.93 -21.37
CA GLY A 180 24.42 -8.25 -20.78
C GLY A 180 25.55 -7.96 -21.77
N LYS A 181 26.79 -8.14 -21.33
CA LYS A 181 27.94 -8.14 -22.27
C LYS A 181 27.69 -9.25 -23.28
N SER A 182 27.48 -8.91 -24.56
CA SER A 182 27.59 -9.87 -25.65
C SER A 182 29.04 -10.35 -25.68
N ALA A 183 29.28 -11.65 -25.47
CA ALA A 183 30.59 -12.24 -25.73
C ALA A 183 30.95 -11.88 -27.16
N GLY A 184 32.00 -11.06 -27.31
CA GLY A 184 32.50 -10.43 -28.51
C GLY A 184 31.95 -10.91 -29.84
N ALA A 185 31.26 -10.03 -30.53
CA ALA A 185 31.30 -10.08 -31.97
C ALA A 185 32.77 -9.82 -32.38
N LYS A 186 33.48 -10.91 -32.74
CA LYS A 186 34.67 -10.80 -33.55
C LYS A 186 34.25 -10.33 -34.94
#